data_175b2ab3605419fa1aafdb30cec2e859
#
_entry.id   175b2ab3605419fa1aafdb30cec2e859
#
_cell.length_a   1.000
_cell.length_b   1.000
_cell.length_c   1.000
_cell.angle_alpha   90.00
_cell.angle_beta   90.00
_cell.angle_gamma   90.00
#
_symmetry.space_group_name_H-M   'P 1'
#
loop_
_entity.id
_entity.type
_entity.pdbx_description
1 polymer ?
#
loop_
_entity_poly.entity_id
_entity_poly.type
_entity_poly.pdbx_seq_one_letter_code
_entity_poly.pdbx_strand_id
1 'polypeptide(L)'
;MRPEGLAPLFSSAETLTGVGPRVLQFLQKAIALPPGITDPRVIDLLWHAPHSVIDRRAEPALDEALPGTIATFAVRVTKHSGAPRNSKAPFRVTCEDETGTLTLVFFHGDPRFISRQLPIGETRYVSGRVDLYGNSLQMTHPDYIVEPDKRDTLPLLEPVYGLTAGLSPKALQKIMRQTVERIPALPEWQEATWLGERAWPTFSDALRSLHVPTDTDDVSPGGPGWQRLAYDELLASQLALALIRQSHKAQRGRQVTGDGRLRERILAALPFPLTGAQKRSLTEIEADLASASRMLRLLQGDVGSGKTVVAMMAMAMAVETGAQAALMAPTEVLARQHAVSLSDLAEATGMRLA
;
A
#
# COMPACT_ATOMS: atom_id res chain seq x y z
N MET A 1 14.60 -12.56 17.86
CA MET A 1 15.82 -11.95 17.29
C MET A 1 15.63 -11.89 15.79
N ARG A 2 15.97 -10.78 15.14
CA ARG A 2 15.83 -10.62 13.68
C ARG A 2 17.00 -11.33 12.98
N PRO A 3 16.78 -12.06 11.86
CA PRO A 3 17.87 -12.66 11.08
C PRO A 3 18.88 -11.59 10.59
N GLU A 4 20.17 -11.87 10.68
CA GLU A 4 21.23 -10.91 10.28
C GLU A 4 21.12 -10.49 8.81
N GLY A 5 20.76 -11.40 7.92
CA GLY A 5 20.55 -11.09 6.49
C GLY A 5 19.51 -10.00 6.20
N LEU A 6 18.61 -9.71 7.14
CA LEU A 6 17.64 -8.63 7.03
C LEU A 6 18.13 -7.28 7.57
N ALA A 7 19.29 -7.23 8.22
CA ALA A 7 19.78 -6.01 8.86
C ALA A 7 19.86 -4.79 7.92
N PRO A 8 20.31 -4.91 6.65
CA PRO A 8 20.34 -3.79 5.71
C PRO A 8 18.99 -3.13 5.49
N LEU A 9 17.90 -3.93 5.46
CA LEU A 9 16.53 -3.43 5.26
C LEU A 9 16.02 -2.59 6.43
N PHE A 10 16.54 -2.81 7.62
CA PHE A 10 16.11 -2.11 8.83
C PHE A 10 17.07 -1.00 9.27
N SER A 11 18.09 -0.67 8.45
CA SER A 11 18.92 0.51 8.66
C SER A 11 18.11 1.79 8.45
N SER A 12 18.49 2.86 9.18
CA SER A 12 17.85 4.17 9.03
C SER A 12 18.03 4.72 7.62
N ALA A 13 17.00 5.39 7.10
CA ALA A 13 17.07 6.11 5.83
C ALA A 13 18.15 7.21 5.82
N GLU A 14 18.60 7.71 6.97
CA GLU A 14 19.71 8.67 7.08
C GLU A 14 21.03 8.13 6.53
N THR A 15 21.18 6.80 6.44
CA THR A 15 22.39 6.16 5.85
C THR A 15 22.46 6.29 4.33
N LEU A 16 21.39 6.78 3.69
CA LEU A 16 21.33 7.01 2.26
C LEU A 16 21.90 8.40 1.90
N THR A 17 22.64 8.47 0.81
CA THR A 17 23.27 9.72 0.39
C THR A 17 22.21 10.76 0.01
N GLY A 18 22.30 11.95 0.61
CA GLY A 18 21.37 13.05 0.40
C GLY A 18 20.16 13.06 1.35
N VAL A 19 20.09 12.12 2.29
CA VAL A 19 19.09 12.12 3.35
C VAL A 19 19.68 12.75 4.61
N GLY A 20 19.61 14.08 4.68
CA GLY A 20 19.91 14.84 5.90
C GLY A 20 18.64 15.05 6.74
N PRO A 21 18.75 15.70 7.93
CA PRO A 21 17.63 15.87 8.87
C PRO A 21 16.37 16.50 8.25
N ARG A 22 16.55 17.45 7.34
CA ARG A 22 15.42 18.11 6.64
C ARG A 22 14.71 17.15 5.68
N VAL A 23 15.46 16.36 4.92
CA VAL A 23 14.89 15.37 3.98
C VAL A 23 14.23 14.24 4.76
N LEU A 24 14.81 13.81 5.87
CA LEU A 24 14.22 12.81 6.76
C LEU A 24 12.83 13.24 7.24
N GLN A 25 12.66 14.51 7.67
CA GLN A 25 11.35 15.05 8.05
C GLN A 25 10.33 15.04 6.90
N PHE A 26 10.76 15.24 5.66
CA PHE A 26 9.86 15.11 4.51
C PHE A 26 9.49 13.65 4.25
N LEU A 27 10.44 12.72 4.37
CA LEU A 27 10.19 11.30 4.24
C LEU A 27 9.22 10.79 5.32
N GLN A 28 9.35 11.23 6.58
CA GLN A 28 8.41 10.93 7.67
C GLN A 28 6.96 11.33 7.36
N LYS A 29 6.78 12.39 6.58
CA LYS A 29 5.45 12.87 6.16
C LYS A 29 4.93 12.19 4.90
N ALA A 30 5.81 11.76 4.02
CA ALA A 30 5.46 11.15 2.75
C ALA A 30 5.15 9.65 2.86
N ILE A 31 5.80 8.97 3.82
CA ILE A 31 5.77 7.51 3.94
C ILE A 31 4.86 7.11 5.10
N ALA A 32 4.00 6.12 4.86
CA ALA A 32 3.21 5.50 5.92
C ALA A 32 4.11 4.62 6.80
N LEU A 33 4.43 5.09 8.00
CA LEU A 33 5.25 4.34 8.95
C LEU A 33 4.40 3.42 9.83
N PRO A 34 4.90 2.25 10.19
CA PRO A 34 4.25 1.38 11.15
C PRO A 34 4.09 2.07 12.54
N PRO A 35 3.06 1.70 13.33
CA PRO A 35 2.88 2.24 14.67
C PRO A 35 4.13 2.09 15.54
N GLY A 36 4.52 3.19 16.22
CA GLY A 36 5.70 3.23 17.09
C GLY A 36 7.05 3.41 16.39
N ILE A 37 7.07 3.54 15.07
CA ILE A 37 8.25 3.89 14.28
C ILE A 37 8.18 5.38 13.94
N THR A 38 9.19 6.13 14.32
CA THR A 38 9.29 7.57 14.05
C THR A 38 10.19 7.88 12.86
N ASP A 39 11.25 7.08 12.67
CA ASP A 39 12.23 7.32 11.64
C ASP A 39 12.14 6.28 10.52
N PRO A 40 12.00 6.72 9.25
CA PRO A 40 11.94 5.82 8.10
C PRO A 40 13.20 4.96 8.00
N ARG A 41 13.00 3.69 7.72
CA ARG A 41 14.05 2.71 7.44
C ARG A 41 14.08 2.39 5.95
N VAL A 42 15.11 1.73 5.49
CA VAL A 42 15.19 1.25 4.10
C VAL A 42 13.96 0.44 3.70
N ILE A 43 13.48 -0.46 4.58
CA ILE A 43 12.28 -1.25 4.31
C ILE A 43 11.02 -0.39 4.14
N ASP A 44 10.87 0.67 4.92
CA ASP A 44 9.70 1.54 4.84
C ASP A 44 9.68 2.32 3.52
N LEU A 45 10.85 2.68 2.99
CA LEU A 45 11.01 3.25 1.65
C LEU A 45 10.64 2.24 0.57
N LEU A 46 11.07 0.98 0.68
CA LEU A 46 10.75 -0.08 -0.29
C LEU A 46 9.23 -0.38 -0.32
N TRP A 47 8.53 -0.21 0.79
CA TRP A 47 7.07 -0.33 0.84
C TRP A 47 6.33 0.92 0.36
N HIS A 48 7.03 2.03 0.15
CA HIS A 48 6.44 3.22 -0.49
C HIS A 48 6.41 3.00 -2.01
N ALA A 49 5.51 2.13 -2.45
CA ALA A 49 5.38 1.74 -3.85
C ALA A 49 4.99 2.93 -4.74
N PRO A 50 5.50 3.01 -5.97
CA PRO A 50 5.04 4.00 -6.95
C PRO A 50 3.58 3.72 -7.31
N HIS A 51 2.81 4.77 -7.54
CA HIS A 51 1.39 4.65 -7.94
C HIS A 51 1.20 4.69 -9.45
N SER A 52 2.21 5.09 -10.21
CA SER A 52 2.20 5.13 -11.67
C SER A 52 3.62 5.19 -12.23
N VAL A 53 3.74 5.12 -13.55
CA VAL A 53 5.00 5.24 -14.27
C VAL A 53 4.83 6.29 -15.39
N ILE A 54 5.84 7.11 -15.59
CA ILE A 54 5.95 7.96 -16.76
C ILE A 54 6.74 7.19 -17.80
N ASP A 55 6.09 6.89 -18.94
CA ASP A 55 6.72 6.23 -20.08
C ASP A 55 7.29 7.28 -21.03
N ARG A 56 8.60 7.26 -21.24
CA ARG A 56 9.35 8.17 -22.12
C ARG A 56 9.95 7.45 -23.33
N ARG A 57 9.53 6.20 -23.58
CA ARG A 57 10.01 5.40 -24.71
C ARG A 57 9.53 5.92 -26.07
N ALA A 58 8.45 6.73 -26.07
CA ALA A 58 7.95 7.32 -27.30
C ALA A 58 8.90 8.42 -27.81
N GLU A 59 9.48 8.22 -28.97
CA GLU A 59 10.36 9.17 -29.69
C GLU A 59 9.79 9.44 -31.10
N PRO A 60 8.60 10.09 -31.22
CA PRO A 60 8.03 10.42 -32.51
C PRO A 60 8.78 11.57 -33.19
N ALA A 61 8.59 11.75 -34.50
CA ALA A 61 8.91 13.00 -35.18
C ALA A 61 7.95 14.12 -34.71
N LEU A 62 8.34 15.40 -34.90
CA LEU A 62 7.54 16.50 -34.38
C LEU A 62 6.16 16.62 -35.03
N ASP A 63 6.02 16.23 -36.31
CA ASP A 63 4.73 16.20 -37.01
C ASP A 63 3.80 15.07 -36.56
N GLU A 64 4.36 14.02 -35.95
CA GLU A 64 3.61 12.90 -35.37
C GLU A 64 3.30 13.09 -33.88
N ALA A 65 3.78 14.19 -33.28
CA ALA A 65 3.63 14.43 -31.84
C ALA A 65 2.16 14.64 -31.43
N LEU A 66 1.72 13.86 -30.44
CA LEU A 66 0.37 13.94 -29.92
C LEU A 66 0.30 14.88 -28.72
N PRO A 67 -0.46 15.99 -28.78
CA PRO A 67 -0.66 16.90 -27.66
C PRO A 67 -1.27 16.16 -26.45
N GLY A 68 -0.80 16.50 -25.25
CA GLY A 68 -1.25 15.90 -24.00
C GLY A 68 -0.46 14.66 -23.57
N THR A 69 0.42 14.12 -24.44
CA THR A 69 1.26 12.95 -24.15
C THR A 69 2.66 13.35 -23.66
N ILE A 70 3.36 12.40 -23.06
CA ILE A 70 4.80 12.54 -22.76
C ILE A 70 5.57 11.97 -23.96
N ALA A 71 6.52 12.75 -24.48
CA ALA A 71 7.37 12.29 -25.55
C ALA A 71 8.81 12.82 -25.39
N THR A 72 9.73 12.15 -26.06
CA THR A 72 11.14 12.54 -26.16
C THR A 72 11.46 12.87 -27.61
N PHE A 73 12.08 14.02 -27.83
CA PHE A 73 12.44 14.48 -29.17
C PHE A 73 13.94 14.75 -29.27
N ALA A 74 14.53 14.30 -30.36
CA ALA A 74 15.87 14.73 -30.78
C ALA A 74 15.73 16.00 -31.64
N VAL A 75 16.03 17.17 -31.08
CA VAL A 75 15.80 18.46 -31.74
C VAL A 75 17.06 19.31 -31.80
N ARG A 76 17.22 20.09 -32.87
CA ARG A 76 18.26 21.10 -33.00
C ARG A 76 17.73 22.44 -32.50
N VAL A 77 18.50 23.11 -31.67
CA VAL A 77 18.18 24.44 -31.16
C VAL A 77 18.43 25.50 -32.21
N THR A 78 17.41 26.28 -32.59
CA THR A 78 17.53 27.29 -33.65
C THR A 78 17.53 28.71 -33.13
N LYS A 79 16.77 29.01 -32.07
CA LYS A 79 16.60 30.38 -31.60
C LYS A 79 16.29 30.46 -30.11
N HIS A 80 16.85 31.46 -29.45
CA HIS A 80 16.42 31.92 -28.14
C HIS A 80 15.59 33.19 -28.27
N SER A 81 14.47 33.24 -27.54
CA SER A 81 13.63 34.44 -27.46
C SER A 81 13.48 34.81 -25.99
N GLY A 82 14.20 35.81 -25.53
CA GLY A 82 14.17 36.28 -24.17
C GLY A 82 13.06 37.33 -23.97
N ALA A 83 12.54 37.38 -22.77
CA ALA A 83 11.73 38.53 -22.35
C ALA A 83 12.61 39.75 -22.19
N PRO A 84 12.13 40.98 -22.53
CA PRO A 84 12.78 42.22 -22.14
C PRO A 84 13.03 42.24 -20.63
N ARG A 85 14.12 42.89 -20.18
CA ARG A 85 14.37 43.12 -18.74
C ARG A 85 13.10 43.65 -18.07
N ASN A 86 12.65 43.04 -16.99
CA ASN A 86 11.42 43.37 -16.23
C ASN A 86 10.09 42.92 -16.85
N SER A 87 10.07 42.02 -17.85
CA SER A 87 8.84 41.40 -18.34
C SER A 87 8.55 40.10 -17.64
N LYS A 88 7.26 39.80 -17.37
CA LYS A 88 6.79 38.47 -16.89
C LYS A 88 6.69 37.44 -18.02
N ALA A 89 7.09 37.75 -19.23
CA ALA A 89 7.02 36.86 -20.37
C ALA A 89 8.04 35.71 -20.18
N PRO A 90 7.66 34.47 -20.53
CA PRO A 90 8.54 33.31 -20.39
C PRO A 90 9.72 33.41 -21.37
N PHE A 91 10.86 32.82 -20.98
CA PHE A 91 11.97 32.55 -21.89
C PHE A 91 11.57 31.40 -22.81
N ARG A 92 11.81 31.55 -24.12
CA ARG A 92 11.44 30.56 -25.11
C ARG A 92 12.66 30.16 -25.92
N VAL A 93 12.73 28.85 -26.21
CA VAL A 93 13.75 28.27 -27.08
C VAL A 93 13.02 27.56 -28.21
N THR A 94 13.29 27.97 -29.44
CA THR A 94 12.76 27.30 -30.63
C THR A 94 13.73 26.21 -31.04
N CYS A 95 13.20 25.03 -31.24
CA CYS A 95 13.92 23.86 -31.70
C CYS A 95 13.22 23.28 -32.96
N GLU A 96 13.94 22.51 -33.76
CA GLU A 96 13.41 21.89 -34.95
C GLU A 96 13.97 20.46 -35.12
N ASP A 97 13.23 19.61 -35.79
CA ASP A 97 13.72 18.43 -36.49
C ASP A 97 13.48 18.55 -38.00
N GLU A 98 13.57 17.48 -38.74
CA GLU A 98 13.33 17.47 -40.20
C GLU A 98 11.83 17.69 -40.54
N THR A 99 10.91 17.51 -39.61
CA THR A 99 9.46 17.48 -39.84
C THR A 99 8.73 18.67 -39.29
N GLY A 100 9.28 19.37 -38.27
CA GLY A 100 8.56 20.46 -37.64
C GLY A 100 9.37 21.31 -36.68
N THR A 101 8.63 22.13 -35.93
CA THR A 101 9.20 23.01 -34.89
C THR A 101 8.54 22.80 -33.55
N LEU A 102 9.35 22.83 -32.48
CA LEU A 102 8.95 22.74 -31.08
C LEU A 102 9.41 23.97 -30.31
N THR A 103 8.53 24.60 -29.55
CA THR A 103 8.89 25.71 -28.66
C THR A 103 8.98 25.22 -27.21
N LEU A 104 10.18 25.27 -26.62
CA LEU A 104 10.38 25.04 -25.21
C LEU A 104 10.09 26.33 -24.44
N VAL A 105 9.25 26.27 -23.40
CA VAL A 105 8.76 27.44 -22.66
C VAL A 105 9.20 27.36 -21.20
N PHE A 106 9.88 28.40 -20.72
CA PHE A 106 10.39 28.48 -19.36
C PHE A 106 9.83 29.72 -18.66
N PHE A 107 8.86 29.54 -17.75
CA PHE A 107 8.30 30.61 -16.93
C PHE A 107 9.23 31.02 -15.79
N HIS A 108 10.08 30.08 -15.37
CA HIS A 108 11.04 30.25 -14.28
C HIS A 108 12.41 29.71 -14.71
N GLY A 109 13.46 30.28 -14.17
CA GLY A 109 14.84 29.89 -14.44
C GLY A 109 15.70 31.04 -14.93
N ASP A 110 17.01 30.93 -14.76
CA ASP A 110 17.96 31.92 -15.29
C ASP A 110 18.14 31.68 -16.80
N PRO A 111 17.82 32.65 -17.67
CA PRO A 111 18.04 32.56 -19.10
C PRO A 111 19.46 32.15 -19.51
N ARG A 112 20.45 32.59 -18.76
CA ARG A 112 21.86 32.23 -19.02
C ARG A 112 22.14 30.75 -18.77
N PHE A 113 21.48 30.17 -17.79
CA PHE A 113 21.60 28.75 -17.51
C PHE A 113 20.90 27.93 -18.60
N ILE A 114 19.67 28.32 -18.98
CA ILE A 114 18.89 27.66 -20.05
C ILE A 114 19.65 27.73 -21.38
N SER A 115 20.22 28.90 -21.75
CA SER A 115 21.00 29.04 -22.97
C SER A 115 22.27 28.20 -23.02
N ARG A 116 22.86 27.91 -21.85
CA ARG A 116 24.01 26.97 -21.75
C ARG A 116 23.59 25.52 -21.94
N GLN A 117 22.43 25.15 -21.43
CA GLN A 117 21.89 23.81 -21.63
C GLN A 117 21.40 23.56 -23.07
N LEU A 118 20.93 24.61 -23.73
CA LEU A 118 20.33 24.60 -25.07
C LEU A 118 21.09 25.59 -26.00
N PRO A 119 22.38 25.32 -26.35
CA PRO A 119 23.13 26.20 -27.24
C PRO A 119 22.54 26.19 -28.66
N ILE A 120 22.51 27.34 -29.32
CA ILE A 120 22.04 27.45 -30.71
C ILE A 120 22.95 26.64 -31.64
N GLY A 121 22.34 25.89 -32.54
CA GLY A 121 23.02 25.02 -33.51
C GLY A 121 23.26 23.60 -33.00
N GLU A 122 23.15 23.34 -31.71
CA GLU A 122 23.39 22.04 -31.11
C GLU A 122 22.12 21.18 -31.06
N THR A 123 22.29 19.87 -31.16
CA THR A 123 21.21 18.90 -30.95
C THR A 123 21.07 18.57 -29.46
N ARG A 124 19.84 18.41 -29.01
CA ARG A 124 19.50 17.98 -27.66
C ARG A 124 18.34 16.96 -27.71
N TYR A 125 18.36 16.01 -26.77
CA TYR A 125 17.16 15.25 -26.44
C TYR A 125 16.39 15.99 -25.38
N VAL A 126 15.12 16.32 -25.68
CA VAL A 126 14.19 16.98 -24.75
C VAL A 126 13.02 16.07 -24.48
N SER A 127 12.69 15.87 -23.21
CA SER A 127 11.59 14.99 -22.83
C SER A 127 10.67 15.70 -21.86
N GLY A 128 9.37 15.56 -22.08
CA GLY A 128 8.34 16.17 -21.26
C GLY A 128 6.96 16.06 -21.90
N ARG A 129 5.98 16.72 -21.29
CA ARG A 129 4.63 16.79 -21.83
C ARG A 129 4.56 17.70 -23.03
N VAL A 130 3.98 17.20 -24.10
CA VAL A 130 3.72 17.95 -25.33
C VAL A 130 2.38 18.65 -25.20
N ASP A 131 2.35 19.95 -25.47
CA ASP A 131 1.13 20.76 -25.50
C ASP A 131 1.00 21.46 -26.86
N LEU A 132 -0.20 21.91 -27.20
CA LEU A 132 -0.46 22.74 -28.36
C LEU A 132 -0.84 24.17 -27.92
N TYR A 133 -0.16 25.18 -28.44
CA TYR A 133 -0.53 26.56 -28.22
C TYR A 133 -0.82 27.25 -29.57
N GLY A 134 -2.10 27.53 -29.81
CA GLY A 134 -2.54 27.87 -31.19
C GLY A 134 -2.31 26.65 -32.10
N ASN A 135 -1.46 26.85 -33.13
CA ASN A 135 -1.10 25.77 -34.07
C ASN A 135 0.37 25.34 -33.93
N SER A 136 1.01 25.64 -32.81
CA SER A 136 2.43 25.34 -32.59
C SER A 136 2.61 24.38 -31.43
N LEU A 137 3.44 23.35 -31.64
CA LEU A 137 3.85 22.46 -30.57
C LEU A 137 4.71 23.20 -29.55
N GLN A 138 4.41 22.97 -28.28
CA GLN A 138 5.24 23.49 -27.20
C GLN A 138 5.45 22.45 -26.11
N MET A 139 6.54 22.60 -25.39
CA MET A 139 6.83 21.85 -24.18
C MET A 139 7.20 22.83 -23.06
N THR A 140 6.38 22.86 -22.03
CA THR A 140 6.56 23.78 -20.89
C THR A 140 7.42 23.09 -19.83
N HIS A 141 8.54 23.71 -19.48
CA HIS A 141 9.50 23.16 -18.51
C HIS A 141 9.83 21.70 -18.77
N PRO A 142 10.57 21.37 -19.85
CA PRO A 142 10.98 20.00 -20.12
C PRO A 142 11.52 19.31 -18.87
N ASP A 143 11.08 18.08 -18.61
CA ASP A 143 11.54 17.31 -17.46
C ASP A 143 13.03 16.95 -17.58
N TYR A 144 13.45 16.69 -18.82
CA TYR A 144 14.84 16.34 -19.17
C TYR A 144 15.30 17.08 -20.41
N ILE A 145 16.54 17.55 -20.32
CA ILE A 145 17.31 18.11 -21.46
C ILE A 145 18.68 17.46 -21.36
N VAL A 146 19.03 16.63 -22.33
CA VAL A 146 20.29 15.88 -22.33
C VAL A 146 21.04 16.03 -23.65
N GLU A 147 22.35 15.96 -23.57
CA GLU A 147 23.24 15.91 -24.73
C GLU A 147 23.12 14.56 -25.44
N PRO A 148 23.40 14.46 -26.76
CA PRO A 148 23.29 13.19 -27.49
C PRO A 148 24.12 12.05 -26.94
N ASP A 149 25.33 12.32 -26.46
CA ASP A 149 26.24 11.37 -25.80
C ASP A 149 25.76 10.88 -24.43
N LYS A 150 24.79 11.58 -23.84
CA LYS A 150 24.14 11.25 -22.56
C LYS A 150 22.72 10.73 -22.69
N ARG A 151 22.29 10.36 -23.93
CA ARG A 151 20.94 9.85 -24.21
C ARG A 151 20.54 8.71 -23.25
N ASP A 152 21.46 7.82 -22.95
CA ASP A 152 21.23 6.64 -22.10
C ASP A 152 21.01 6.99 -20.61
N THR A 153 21.28 8.24 -20.21
CA THR A 153 21.00 8.71 -18.85
C THR A 153 19.55 9.12 -18.64
N LEU A 154 18.76 9.26 -19.72
CA LEU A 154 17.35 9.60 -19.67
C LEU A 154 16.56 8.34 -19.26
N PRO A 155 15.79 8.39 -18.16
CA PRO A 155 15.01 7.23 -17.75
C PRO A 155 13.88 6.97 -18.75
N LEU A 156 13.84 5.77 -19.32
CA LEU A 156 12.79 5.36 -20.24
C LEU A 156 11.46 5.17 -19.53
N LEU A 157 11.51 4.56 -18.34
CA LEU A 157 10.38 4.37 -17.46
C LEU A 157 10.72 4.99 -16.11
N GLU A 158 9.90 5.94 -15.67
CA GLU A 158 10.15 6.73 -14.48
C GLU A 158 9.03 6.51 -13.46
N PRO A 159 9.30 5.80 -12.34
CA PRO A 159 8.29 5.55 -11.32
C PRO A 159 7.89 6.85 -10.61
N VAL A 160 6.59 7.03 -10.40
CA VAL A 160 6.00 8.19 -9.74
C VAL A 160 5.51 7.82 -8.35
N TYR A 161 6.01 8.52 -7.35
CA TYR A 161 5.69 8.28 -5.94
C TYR A 161 4.80 9.36 -5.36
N GLY A 162 4.06 9.01 -4.31
CA GLY A 162 3.40 9.97 -3.45
C GLY A 162 4.43 10.91 -2.82
N LEU A 163 4.16 12.22 -2.86
CA LEU A 163 5.08 13.25 -2.39
C LEU A 163 4.46 14.11 -1.30
N THR A 164 5.32 14.73 -0.52
CA THR A 164 4.95 15.81 0.41
C THR A 164 5.57 17.13 -0.01
N ALA A 165 4.99 18.25 0.42
CA ALA A 165 5.54 19.57 0.16
C ALA A 165 6.99 19.68 0.65
N GLY A 166 7.89 20.12 -0.24
CA GLY A 166 9.32 20.29 0.04
C GLY A 166 10.21 19.14 -0.41
N LEU A 167 9.66 17.98 -0.82
CA LEU A 167 10.41 16.87 -1.41
C LEU A 167 10.19 16.86 -2.93
N SER A 168 11.26 17.05 -3.71
CA SER A 168 11.15 17.01 -5.18
C SER A 168 11.12 15.57 -5.70
N PRO A 169 10.41 15.30 -6.83
CA PRO A 169 10.38 13.98 -7.46
C PRO A 169 11.79 13.42 -7.71
N LYS A 170 12.68 14.22 -8.29
CA LYS A 170 14.05 13.81 -8.59
C LYS A 170 14.87 13.47 -7.34
N ALA A 171 14.64 14.18 -6.23
CA ALA A 171 15.32 13.87 -4.98
C ALA A 171 14.84 12.52 -4.42
N LEU A 172 13.53 12.27 -4.40
CA LEU A 172 12.97 11.00 -3.95
C LEU A 172 13.44 9.83 -4.83
N GLN A 173 13.40 9.97 -6.14
CA GLN A 173 13.88 8.94 -7.06
C GLN A 173 15.35 8.58 -6.83
N LYS A 174 16.22 9.58 -6.58
CA LYS A 174 17.62 9.32 -6.25
C LYS A 174 17.77 8.53 -4.96
N ILE A 175 16.95 8.82 -3.96
CA ILE A 175 16.90 8.09 -2.70
C ILE A 175 16.40 6.66 -2.95
N MET A 176 15.31 6.49 -3.71
CA MET A 176 14.73 5.18 -3.99
C MET A 176 15.69 4.26 -4.76
N ARG A 177 16.45 4.77 -5.72
CA ARG A 177 17.50 3.98 -6.41
C ARG A 177 18.54 3.43 -5.43
N GLN A 178 19.05 4.25 -4.51
CA GLN A 178 19.96 3.78 -3.48
C GLN A 178 19.31 2.78 -2.52
N THR A 179 18.02 2.95 -2.25
CA THR A 179 17.24 2.04 -1.41
C THR A 179 17.17 0.65 -2.05
N VAL A 180 16.94 0.58 -3.36
CA VAL A 180 16.91 -0.67 -4.13
C VAL A 180 18.27 -1.39 -4.10
N GLU A 181 19.39 -0.65 -4.12
CA GLU A 181 20.73 -1.22 -4.00
C GLU A 181 20.99 -1.88 -2.63
N ARG A 182 20.20 -1.53 -1.60
CA ARG A 182 20.29 -2.12 -0.25
C ARG A 182 19.48 -3.41 -0.09
N ILE A 183 18.71 -3.84 -1.11
CA ILE A 183 17.96 -5.09 -1.06
C ILE A 183 18.95 -6.25 -1.02
N PRO A 184 19.02 -7.02 0.08
CA PRO A 184 19.94 -8.14 0.18
C PRO A 184 19.47 -9.32 -0.69
N ALA A 185 20.40 -10.23 -1.00
CA ALA A 185 20.02 -11.53 -1.51
C ALA A 185 19.40 -12.33 -0.37
N LEU A 186 18.09 -12.59 -0.47
CA LEU A 186 17.35 -13.36 0.52
C LEU A 186 17.05 -14.75 -0.04
N PRO A 187 17.13 -15.82 0.79
CA PRO A 187 16.61 -17.11 0.39
C PRO A 187 15.11 -16.99 0.16
N GLU A 188 14.64 -17.69 -0.87
CA GLU A 188 13.20 -17.73 -1.16
C GLU A 188 12.48 -18.56 -0.08
N TRP A 189 11.34 -18.05 0.41
CA TRP A 189 10.51 -18.69 1.43
C TRP A 189 9.21 -19.28 0.89
N GLN A 190 8.89 -18.98 -0.38
CA GLN A 190 7.75 -19.59 -1.03
C GLN A 190 8.16 -20.89 -1.73
N GLU A 191 7.21 -21.78 -1.88
CA GLU A 191 7.43 -23.01 -2.61
C GLU A 191 7.70 -22.76 -4.09
N ALA A 192 8.74 -23.39 -4.66
CA ALA A 192 9.18 -23.16 -6.03
C ALA A 192 8.09 -23.50 -7.07
N THR A 193 7.31 -24.56 -6.85
CA THR A 193 6.20 -24.96 -7.72
C THR A 193 5.14 -23.86 -7.76
N TRP A 194 4.76 -23.33 -6.59
CA TRP A 194 3.78 -22.26 -6.47
C TRP A 194 4.21 -20.97 -7.19
N LEU A 195 5.47 -20.59 -7.06
CA LEU A 195 6.04 -19.45 -7.77
C LEU A 195 6.05 -19.67 -9.28
N GLY A 196 6.44 -20.88 -9.71
CA GLY A 196 6.50 -21.25 -11.13
C GLY A 196 5.13 -21.24 -11.81
N GLU A 197 4.10 -21.80 -11.16
CA GLU A 197 2.73 -21.80 -11.67
C GLU A 197 2.15 -20.39 -11.87
N ARG A 198 2.61 -19.42 -11.06
CA ARG A 198 2.15 -18.04 -11.11
C ARG A 198 3.05 -17.12 -11.89
N ALA A 199 4.20 -17.62 -12.35
CA ALA A 199 5.26 -16.83 -12.98
C ALA A 199 5.71 -15.63 -12.09
N TRP A 200 5.70 -15.82 -10.76
CA TRP A 200 6.11 -14.77 -9.83
C TRP A 200 7.62 -14.72 -9.66
N PRO A 201 8.21 -13.52 -9.62
CA PRO A 201 9.64 -13.34 -9.34
C PRO A 201 9.96 -13.65 -7.87
N THR A 202 11.26 -13.70 -7.56
CA THR A 202 11.70 -13.71 -6.16
C THR A 202 11.25 -12.43 -5.44
N PHE A 203 11.19 -12.46 -4.11
CA PHE A 203 10.82 -11.27 -3.33
C PHE A 203 11.73 -10.07 -3.64
N SER A 204 13.05 -10.31 -3.73
CA SER A 204 14.01 -9.25 -4.04
C SER A 204 13.81 -8.67 -5.43
N ASP A 205 13.50 -9.51 -6.42
CA ASP A 205 13.27 -9.07 -7.79
C ASP A 205 11.90 -8.39 -7.92
N ALA A 206 10.88 -8.84 -7.18
CA ALA A 206 9.59 -8.18 -7.10
C ALA A 206 9.72 -6.73 -6.55
N LEU A 207 10.52 -6.53 -5.50
CA LEU A 207 10.79 -5.18 -4.99
C LEU A 207 11.56 -4.33 -6.00
N ARG A 208 12.55 -4.92 -6.70
CA ARG A 208 13.32 -4.19 -7.71
C ARG A 208 12.45 -3.76 -8.88
N SER A 209 11.61 -4.65 -9.40
CA SER A 209 10.74 -4.34 -10.55
C SER A 209 9.79 -3.18 -10.27
N LEU A 210 9.26 -3.05 -9.05
CA LEU A 210 8.43 -1.90 -8.68
C LEU A 210 9.17 -0.56 -8.76
N HIS A 211 10.41 -0.51 -8.30
CA HIS A 211 11.14 0.75 -8.15
C HIS A 211 12.08 1.07 -9.34
N VAL A 212 12.40 0.05 -10.14
CA VAL A 212 13.20 0.15 -11.39
C VAL A 212 12.44 -0.64 -12.46
N PRO A 213 11.26 -0.15 -12.87
CA PRO A 213 10.42 -0.86 -13.83
C PRO A 213 11.10 -0.97 -15.20
N THR A 214 10.93 -2.12 -15.84
CA THR A 214 11.31 -2.40 -17.23
C THR A 214 10.11 -2.40 -18.15
N ASP A 215 8.92 -2.56 -17.59
CA ASP A 215 7.64 -2.41 -18.26
C ASP A 215 6.66 -1.61 -17.41
N THR A 216 5.61 -1.05 -18.01
CA THR A 216 4.54 -0.33 -17.31
C THR A 216 3.75 -1.24 -16.37
N ASP A 217 3.65 -2.53 -16.72
CA ASP A 217 2.97 -3.53 -15.92
C ASP A 217 3.70 -3.86 -14.61
N ASP A 218 5.00 -3.60 -14.52
CA ASP A 218 5.77 -3.80 -13.28
C ASP A 218 5.20 -3.01 -12.10
N VAL A 219 4.59 -1.85 -12.36
CA VAL A 219 3.98 -0.96 -11.36
C VAL A 219 2.47 -1.17 -11.23
N SER A 220 1.88 -1.97 -12.11
CA SER A 220 0.45 -2.28 -12.10
C SER A 220 0.10 -3.29 -11.00
N PRO A 221 -1.07 -3.16 -10.33
CA PRO A 221 -1.57 -4.19 -9.41
C PRO A 221 -1.73 -5.58 -10.05
N GLY A 222 -1.86 -5.66 -11.38
CA GLY A 222 -1.89 -6.90 -12.15
C GLY A 222 -0.51 -7.49 -12.45
N GLY A 223 0.57 -6.74 -12.26
CA GLY A 223 1.92 -7.18 -12.55
C GLY A 223 2.43 -8.28 -11.61
N PRO A 224 3.31 -9.18 -12.10
CA PRO A 224 3.78 -10.33 -11.33
C PRO A 224 4.49 -9.93 -10.02
N GLY A 225 5.31 -8.88 -10.04
CA GLY A 225 6.01 -8.36 -8.87
C GLY A 225 5.04 -7.82 -7.82
N TRP A 226 4.05 -7.04 -8.23
CA TRP A 226 3.02 -6.52 -7.33
C TRP A 226 2.19 -7.64 -6.71
N GLN A 227 1.72 -8.59 -7.50
CA GLN A 227 0.95 -9.73 -7.02
C GLN A 227 1.74 -10.58 -6.02
N ARG A 228 3.04 -10.80 -6.28
CA ARG A 228 3.92 -11.49 -5.37
C ARG A 228 4.00 -10.80 -4.00
N LEU A 229 4.26 -9.50 -3.97
CA LEU A 229 4.38 -8.73 -2.73
C LEU A 229 3.05 -8.64 -1.97
N ALA A 230 1.94 -8.48 -2.68
CA ALA A 230 0.60 -8.49 -2.08
C ALA A 230 0.28 -9.85 -1.44
N TYR A 231 0.65 -10.95 -2.10
CA TYR A 231 0.50 -12.29 -1.55
C TYR A 231 1.34 -12.49 -0.28
N ASP A 232 2.61 -12.07 -0.30
CA ASP A 232 3.49 -12.18 0.86
C ASP A 232 2.97 -11.40 2.06
N GLU A 233 2.45 -10.19 1.86
CA GLU A 233 1.86 -9.38 2.92
C GLU A 233 0.61 -10.03 3.54
N LEU A 234 -0.27 -10.55 2.68
CA LEU A 234 -1.46 -11.27 3.14
C LEU A 234 -1.09 -12.55 3.88
N LEU A 235 -0.13 -13.30 3.36
CA LEU A 235 0.36 -14.53 4.00
C LEU A 235 1.00 -14.21 5.35
N ALA A 236 1.86 -13.20 5.44
CA ALA A 236 2.48 -12.77 6.69
C ALA A 236 1.42 -12.40 7.75
N SER A 237 0.39 -11.67 7.34
CA SER A 237 -0.74 -11.31 8.22
C SER A 237 -1.50 -12.56 8.72
N GLN A 238 -1.77 -13.53 7.83
CA GLN A 238 -2.45 -14.78 8.21
C GLN A 238 -1.59 -15.66 9.13
N LEU A 239 -0.28 -15.72 8.86
CA LEU A 239 0.66 -16.45 9.72
C LEU A 239 0.75 -15.82 11.12
N ALA A 240 0.83 -14.50 11.20
CA ALA A 240 0.83 -13.79 12.49
C ALA A 240 -0.43 -14.09 13.30
N LEU A 241 -1.60 -14.03 12.66
CA LEU A 241 -2.87 -14.40 13.30
C LEU A 241 -2.92 -15.87 13.71
N ALA A 242 -2.38 -16.77 12.90
CA ALA A 242 -2.31 -18.21 13.22
C ALA A 242 -1.43 -18.46 14.45
N LEU A 243 -0.26 -17.82 14.53
CA LEU A 243 0.63 -17.89 15.69
C LEU A 243 -0.02 -17.35 16.97
N ILE A 244 -0.72 -16.23 16.89
CA ILE A 244 -1.47 -15.66 18.02
C ILE A 244 -2.56 -16.65 18.46
N ARG A 245 -3.34 -17.20 17.54
CA ARG A 245 -4.36 -18.22 17.85
C ARG A 245 -3.75 -19.45 18.49
N GLN A 246 -2.61 -19.94 17.99
CA GLN A 246 -1.89 -21.07 18.55
C GLN A 246 -1.41 -20.77 19.98
N SER A 247 -0.84 -19.59 20.21
CA SER A 247 -0.42 -19.14 21.55
C SER A 247 -1.59 -19.08 22.54
N HIS A 248 -2.74 -18.56 22.10
CA HIS A 248 -3.96 -18.54 22.92
C HIS A 248 -4.47 -19.97 23.25
N LYS A 249 -4.50 -20.87 22.26
CA LYS A 249 -4.93 -22.26 22.47
C LYS A 249 -3.97 -23.06 23.38
N ALA A 250 -2.68 -22.74 23.38
CA ALA A 250 -1.70 -23.38 24.25
C ALA A 250 -1.90 -23.02 25.74
N GLN A 251 -2.61 -21.93 26.04
CA GLN A 251 -2.96 -21.58 27.43
C GLN A 251 -4.11 -22.46 27.92
N ARG A 252 -3.94 -23.04 29.13
CA ARG A 252 -5.00 -23.83 29.75
C ARG A 252 -6.26 -23.00 29.97
N GLY A 253 -7.40 -23.50 29.48
CA GLY A 253 -8.73 -23.01 29.73
C GLY A 253 -9.37 -23.75 30.90
N ARG A 254 -10.43 -23.14 31.47
CA ARG A 254 -11.34 -23.86 32.36
C ARG A 254 -12.30 -24.65 31.49
N GLN A 255 -12.40 -25.96 31.73
CA GLN A 255 -13.43 -26.78 31.07
C GLN A 255 -14.81 -26.39 31.61
N VAL A 256 -15.72 -26.12 30.70
CA VAL A 256 -17.10 -25.74 30.98
C VAL A 256 -18.01 -26.80 30.35
N THR A 257 -18.46 -27.72 31.20
CA THR A 257 -19.40 -28.79 30.82
C THR A 257 -20.65 -28.61 31.64
N GLY A 258 -21.61 -27.87 31.12
CA GLY A 258 -22.92 -27.67 31.76
C GLY A 258 -23.78 -28.94 31.71
N ASP A 259 -24.78 -29.02 32.56
CA ASP A 259 -25.75 -30.11 32.62
C ASP A 259 -26.92 -29.99 31.64
N GLY A 260 -27.00 -28.88 30.88
CA GLY A 260 -28.00 -28.61 29.85
C GLY A 260 -29.32 -28.02 30.36
N ARG A 261 -29.56 -27.97 31.67
CA ARG A 261 -30.86 -27.56 32.21
C ARG A 261 -31.24 -26.13 31.88
N LEU A 262 -30.31 -25.18 31.94
CA LEU A 262 -30.57 -23.79 31.58
C LEU A 262 -30.81 -23.63 30.07
N ARG A 263 -30.06 -24.36 29.27
CA ARG A 263 -30.22 -24.35 27.81
C ARG A 263 -31.58 -24.90 27.38
N GLU A 264 -32.05 -25.98 28.01
CA GLU A 264 -33.40 -26.54 27.77
C GLU A 264 -34.50 -25.54 28.13
N ARG A 265 -34.35 -24.83 29.23
CA ARG A 265 -35.30 -23.77 29.66
C ARG A 265 -35.28 -22.60 28.67
N ILE A 266 -34.10 -22.17 28.21
CA ILE A 266 -34.01 -21.13 27.16
C ILE A 266 -34.72 -21.59 25.92
N LEU A 267 -34.47 -22.82 25.43
CA LEU A 267 -35.12 -23.36 24.25
C LEU A 267 -36.63 -23.42 24.35
N ALA A 268 -37.16 -23.77 25.55
CA ALA A 268 -38.59 -23.79 25.83
C ALA A 268 -39.22 -22.41 25.89
N ALA A 269 -38.47 -21.38 26.30
CA ALA A 269 -38.92 -19.99 26.38
C ALA A 269 -38.80 -19.21 25.08
N LEU A 270 -38.05 -19.72 24.09
CA LEU A 270 -37.92 -19.05 22.79
C LEU A 270 -39.21 -19.14 21.98
N PRO A 271 -39.71 -18.03 21.38
CA PRO A 271 -40.89 -18.03 20.56
C PRO A 271 -40.71 -18.66 19.14
N PHE A 272 -39.50 -19.17 18.87
CA PHE A 272 -39.15 -19.78 17.56
C PHE A 272 -38.12 -20.92 17.79
N PRO A 273 -38.11 -21.92 16.91
CA PRO A 273 -37.07 -22.95 16.94
C PRO A 273 -35.73 -22.42 16.42
N LEU A 274 -34.62 -22.96 16.95
CA LEU A 274 -33.28 -22.65 16.42
C LEU A 274 -33.13 -23.16 14.99
N THR A 275 -32.47 -22.35 14.17
CA THR A 275 -32.09 -22.73 12.81
C THR A 275 -30.98 -23.79 12.81
N GLY A 276 -30.83 -24.50 11.69
CA GLY A 276 -29.75 -25.48 11.53
C GLY A 276 -28.34 -24.87 11.72
N ALA A 277 -28.13 -23.62 11.28
CA ALA A 277 -26.87 -22.91 11.47
C ALA A 277 -26.59 -22.60 12.95
N GLN A 278 -27.62 -22.12 13.69
CA GLN A 278 -27.49 -21.84 15.12
C GLN A 278 -27.19 -23.13 15.91
N LYS A 279 -27.86 -24.24 15.58
CA LYS A 279 -27.60 -25.54 16.23
C LYS A 279 -26.16 -26.01 15.99
N ARG A 280 -25.65 -25.94 14.76
CA ARG A 280 -24.25 -26.27 14.45
C ARG A 280 -23.26 -25.40 15.23
N SER A 281 -23.48 -24.08 15.22
CA SER A 281 -22.63 -23.14 15.98
C SER A 281 -22.62 -23.44 17.47
N LEU A 282 -23.75 -23.80 18.07
CA LEU A 282 -23.85 -24.18 19.48
C LEU A 282 -23.11 -25.47 19.77
N THR A 283 -23.22 -26.49 18.92
CA THR A 283 -22.47 -27.74 19.06
C THR A 283 -20.96 -27.51 19.04
N GLU A 284 -20.50 -26.63 18.15
CA GLU A 284 -19.08 -26.28 18.05
C GLU A 284 -18.60 -25.47 19.28
N ILE A 285 -19.41 -24.51 19.76
CA ILE A 285 -19.12 -23.73 20.97
C ILE A 285 -19.06 -24.64 22.19
N GLU A 286 -19.99 -25.58 22.30
CA GLU A 286 -20.04 -26.56 23.39
C GLU A 286 -18.77 -27.43 23.42
N ALA A 287 -18.34 -27.92 22.27
CA ALA A 287 -17.11 -28.70 22.14
C ALA A 287 -15.87 -27.87 22.53
N ASP A 288 -15.81 -26.62 22.10
CA ASP A 288 -14.71 -25.71 22.46
C ASP A 288 -14.69 -25.41 23.98
N LEU A 289 -15.85 -25.13 24.59
CA LEU A 289 -15.98 -24.85 26.03
C LEU A 289 -15.65 -26.08 26.90
N ALA A 290 -15.97 -27.26 26.44
CA ALA A 290 -15.64 -28.52 27.11
C ALA A 290 -14.16 -28.88 26.99
N SER A 291 -13.40 -28.26 26.09
CA SER A 291 -11.98 -28.51 25.92
C SER A 291 -11.14 -27.94 27.06
N ALA A 292 -9.92 -28.46 27.22
CA ALA A 292 -8.95 -27.93 28.18
C ALA A 292 -8.25 -26.64 27.69
N SER A 293 -8.54 -26.19 26.46
CA SER A 293 -7.99 -24.98 25.84
C SER A 293 -8.92 -23.79 25.98
N ARG A 294 -8.37 -22.58 25.98
CA ARG A 294 -9.20 -21.37 25.94
C ARG A 294 -9.92 -21.26 24.61
N MET A 295 -11.23 -21.06 24.65
CA MET A 295 -12.02 -20.80 23.45
C MET A 295 -11.80 -19.34 22.97
N LEU A 296 -11.50 -19.20 21.68
CA LEU A 296 -11.56 -17.94 20.96
C LEU A 296 -12.27 -18.21 19.63
N ARG A 297 -13.55 -17.83 19.53
CA ARG A 297 -14.38 -18.13 18.37
C ARG A 297 -15.07 -16.87 17.88
N LEU A 298 -15.00 -16.65 16.56
CA LEU A 298 -15.79 -15.63 15.87
C LEU A 298 -17.13 -16.22 15.46
N LEU A 299 -18.24 -15.62 15.91
CA LEU A 299 -19.58 -15.90 15.44
C LEU A 299 -20.01 -14.81 14.46
N GLN A 300 -20.11 -15.15 13.19
CA GLN A 300 -20.50 -14.24 12.12
C GLN A 300 -21.88 -14.58 11.59
N GLY A 301 -22.65 -13.57 11.24
CA GLY A 301 -23.99 -13.69 10.62
C GLY A 301 -24.60 -12.33 10.42
N ASP A 302 -25.66 -12.26 9.61
CA ASP A 302 -26.37 -11.03 9.28
C ASP A 302 -27.06 -10.40 10.51
N VAL A 303 -27.49 -9.15 10.38
CA VAL A 303 -28.34 -8.50 11.40
C VAL A 303 -29.66 -9.28 11.50
N GLY A 304 -30.08 -9.59 12.73
CA GLY A 304 -31.30 -10.39 12.95
C GLY A 304 -31.11 -11.92 12.83
N SER A 305 -29.92 -12.44 12.54
CA SER A 305 -29.65 -13.88 12.47
C SER A 305 -29.70 -14.63 13.81
N GLY A 306 -29.96 -13.93 14.91
CA GLY A 306 -30.09 -14.51 16.25
C GLY A 306 -28.75 -14.79 16.95
N LYS A 307 -27.67 -14.08 16.61
CA LYS A 307 -26.35 -14.19 17.29
C LYS A 307 -26.46 -14.01 18.82
N THR A 308 -27.34 -13.14 19.29
CA THR A 308 -27.55 -12.88 20.72
C THR A 308 -28.12 -14.13 21.45
N VAL A 309 -29.00 -14.89 20.79
CA VAL A 309 -29.50 -16.15 21.35
C VAL A 309 -28.40 -17.19 21.47
N VAL A 310 -27.52 -17.29 20.46
CA VAL A 310 -26.35 -18.19 20.52
C VAL A 310 -25.41 -17.77 21.65
N ALA A 311 -25.16 -16.47 21.82
CA ALA A 311 -24.38 -15.95 22.94
C ALA A 311 -25.01 -16.27 24.30
N MET A 312 -26.33 -16.11 24.42
CA MET A 312 -27.07 -16.43 25.66
C MET A 312 -26.96 -17.92 26.01
N MET A 313 -27.07 -18.80 25.01
CA MET A 313 -26.90 -20.25 25.21
C MET A 313 -25.47 -20.59 25.68
N ALA A 314 -24.45 -19.94 25.11
CA ALA A 314 -23.08 -20.12 25.54
C ALA A 314 -22.83 -19.61 26.97
N MET A 315 -23.43 -18.47 27.34
CA MET A 315 -23.39 -17.95 28.72
C MET A 315 -24.09 -18.90 29.69
N ALA A 316 -25.22 -19.49 29.29
CA ALA A 316 -25.94 -20.47 30.09
C ALA A 316 -25.08 -21.70 30.44
N MET A 317 -24.28 -22.21 29.46
CA MET A 317 -23.33 -23.28 29.68
C MET A 317 -22.33 -22.96 30.81
N ALA A 318 -21.82 -21.72 30.84
CA ALA A 318 -20.90 -21.28 31.89
C ALA A 318 -21.61 -21.18 33.26
N VAL A 319 -22.83 -20.64 33.28
CA VAL A 319 -23.62 -20.47 34.51
C VAL A 319 -24.02 -21.85 35.08
N GLU A 320 -24.32 -22.86 34.26
CA GLU A 320 -24.57 -24.24 34.69
C GLU A 320 -23.41 -24.84 35.50
N THR A 321 -22.18 -24.38 35.27
CA THR A 321 -21.01 -24.82 36.07
C THR A 321 -20.73 -23.97 37.30
N GLY A 322 -21.63 -23.06 37.65
CA GLY A 322 -21.46 -22.12 38.80
C GLY A 322 -20.51 -20.95 38.49
N ALA A 323 -20.19 -20.72 37.20
CA ALA A 323 -19.41 -19.58 36.77
C ALA A 323 -20.30 -18.36 36.47
N GLN A 324 -19.69 -17.20 36.31
CA GLN A 324 -20.33 -15.99 35.78
C GLN A 324 -19.99 -15.85 34.31
N ALA A 325 -20.91 -15.22 33.56
CA ALA A 325 -20.69 -14.86 32.19
C ALA A 325 -20.91 -13.36 31.97
N ALA A 326 -20.15 -12.74 31.10
CA ALA A 326 -20.26 -11.32 30.77
C ALA A 326 -20.43 -11.13 29.27
N LEU A 327 -21.39 -10.28 28.86
CA LEU A 327 -21.60 -9.83 27.50
C LEU A 327 -21.13 -8.38 27.38
N MET A 328 -20.11 -8.15 26.57
CA MET A 328 -19.62 -6.80 26.30
C MET A 328 -20.21 -6.26 25.01
N ALA A 329 -20.54 -4.97 25.00
CA ALA A 329 -21.00 -4.25 23.81
C ALA A 329 -20.15 -2.99 23.60
N PRO A 330 -20.00 -2.49 22.34
CA PRO A 330 -19.15 -1.34 22.05
C PRO A 330 -19.70 -0.01 22.60
N THR A 331 -20.99 0.07 22.93
CA THR A 331 -21.62 1.26 23.48
C THR A 331 -22.57 0.91 24.62
N GLU A 332 -22.77 1.85 25.57
CA GLU A 332 -23.73 1.71 26.66
C GLU A 332 -25.17 1.45 26.16
N VAL A 333 -25.56 2.11 25.06
CA VAL A 333 -26.89 1.93 24.45
C VAL A 333 -27.09 0.49 24.03
N LEU A 334 -26.11 -0.11 23.34
CA LEU A 334 -26.19 -1.52 22.92
C LEU A 334 -26.16 -2.48 24.10
N ALA A 335 -25.37 -2.19 25.13
CA ALA A 335 -25.36 -2.99 26.35
C ALA A 335 -26.73 -3.01 27.02
N ARG A 336 -27.37 -1.85 27.14
CA ARG A 336 -28.75 -1.73 27.65
C ARG A 336 -29.78 -2.44 26.80
N GLN A 337 -29.66 -2.35 25.46
CA GLN A 337 -30.52 -3.09 24.53
C GLN A 337 -30.39 -4.61 24.72
N HIS A 338 -29.15 -5.10 24.87
CA HIS A 338 -28.92 -6.52 25.14
C HIS A 338 -29.50 -6.94 26.49
N ALA A 339 -29.32 -6.13 27.52
CA ALA A 339 -29.90 -6.40 28.86
C ALA A 339 -31.43 -6.53 28.79
N VAL A 340 -32.10 -5.60 28.12
CA VAL A 340 -33.57 -5.66 27.92
C VAL A 340 -33.98 -6.88 27.09
N SER A 341 -33.28 -7.16 25.98
CA SER A 341 -33.64 -8.28 25.09
C SER A 341 -33.39 -9.66 25.70
N LEU A 342 -32.52 -9.76 26.70
CA LEU A 342 -32.19 -11.01 27.39
C LEU A 342 -32.93 -11.17 28.74
N SER A 343 -33.60 -10.12 29.24
CA SER A 343 -34.26 -10.13 30.57
C SER A 343 -35.29 -11.24 30.68
N ASP A 344 -36.18 -11.37 29.69
CA ASP A 344 -37.26 -12.37 29.70
C ASP A 344 -36.71 -13.80 29.70
N LEU A 345 -35.66 -14.06 28.93
CA LEU A 345 -34.98 -15.35 28.93
C LEU A 345 -34.20 -15.63 30.21
N ALA A 346 -33.61 -14.62 30.80
CA ALA A 346 -32.93 -14.74 32.11
C ALA A 346 -33.93 -15.07 33.23
N GLU A 347 -35.08 -14.37 33.25
CA GLU A 347 -36.15 -14.63 34.20
C GLU A 347 -36.74 -16.03 34.04
N ALA A 348 -37.08 -16.45 32.83
CA ALA A 348 -37.60 -17.80 32.51
C ALA A 348 -36.65 -18.92 32.97
N THR A 349 -35.36 -18.69 32.99
CA THR A 349 -34.33 -19.66 33.38
C THR A 349 -33.92 -19.55 34.86
N GLY A 350 -34.27 -18.46 35.53
CA GLY A 350 -33.84 -18.15 36.89
C GLY A 350 -32.39 -17.65 36.98
N MET A 351 -31.79 -17.23 35.84
CA MET A 351 -30.50 -16.57 35.83
C MET A 351 -30.63 -15.10 36.28
N ARG A 352 -29.69 -14.65 37.10
CA ARG A 352 -29.64 -13.24 37.50
C ARG A 352 -28.87 -12.44 36.48
N LEU A 353 -29.51 -11.40 35.93
CA LEU A 353 -28.89 -10.41 35.06
C LEU A 353 -28.52 -9.18 35.94
N ALA A 354 -27.31 -8.66 35.78
CA ALA A 354 -26.82 -7.49 36.51
C ALA A 354 -26.27 -6.43 35.56
#